data_71847dd565b36945b374da3189299fe7
#
_entry.id   71847dd565b36945b374da3189299fe7
#
_cell.length_a   1.000
_cell.length_b   1.000
_cell.length_c   1.000
_cell.angle_alpha   90.00
_cell.angle_beta   90.00
_cell.angle_gamma   90.00
#
_symmetry.space_group_name_H-M   'P 1'
#
loop_
_entity.id
_entity.type
_entity.pdbx_description
1 polymer ?
#
loop_
_entity_poly.entity_id
_entity_poly.type
_entity_poly.pdbx_seq_one_letter_code
_entity_poly.pdbx_strand_id
1 'polypeptide(L)'
;MSKLIPGNQKHLTLNDRLYIEKAINEGRTFKDIAKNLCKDPTTISKEVKAHRLSVWKDHGLFVNMKNFCEHRYHCRKTNACGKIILCGIKCASCPTCNQHCPDFKRERCQRLDRAPYVCNGCPKQLTPSKCHISQKYRYDARFAERKYTELLSSARAGINRTRQELHAIDQVVSPLIDQGQSPYQILTNHPEIDMSVRTMYQYIND
;
A
#
# COMPACT_ATOMS: atom_id res chain seq x y z
N MET A 1 5.53 -24.51 28.79
CA MET A 1 6.36 -24.13 27.64
C MET A 1 5.52 -24.31 26.39
N SER A 2 5.13 -23.23 25.69
CA SER A 2 4.40 -23.36 24.43
C SER A 2 5.38 -23.82 23.36
N LYS A 3 5.11 -24.99 22.75
CA LYS A 3 5.89 -25.48 21.63
C LYS A 3 5.78 -24.44 20.51
N LEU A 4 6.89 -23.76 20.18
CA LEU A 4 6.99 -22.95 18.98
C LEU A 4 6.72 -23.86 17.78
N ILE A 5 5.62 -23.66 17.10
CA ILE A 5 5.36 -24.33 15.82
C ILE A 5 6.30 -23.65 14.82
N PRO A 6 7.27 -24.37 14.22
CA PRO A 6 8.17 -23.77 13.26
C PRO A 6 7.34 -23.17 12.11
N GLY A 7 7.54 -21.91 11.81
CA GLY A 7 6.92 -21.26 10.66
C GLY A 7 7.28 -22.03 9.39
N ASN A 8 6.34 -22.16 8.47
CA ASN A 8 6.53 -22.95 7.23
C ASN A 8 7.42 -22.25 6.18
N GLN A 9 8.13 -21.18 6.50
CA GLN A 9 9.07 -20.42 5.65
C GLN A 9 8.52 -20.00 4.24
N LYS A 10 7.30 -20.42 3.88
CA LYS A 10 6.68 -20.12 2.58
C LYS A 10 6.03 -18.73 2.59
N HIS A 11 5.98 -18.11 1.43
CA HIS A 11 5.21 -16.89 1.25
C HIS A 11 3.71 -17.13 1.46
N LEU A 12 2.97 -16.07 1.80
CA LEU A 12 1.53 -16.14 1.91
C LEU A 12 0.91 -16.37 0.53
N THR A 13 0.02 -17.34 0.44
CA THR A 13 -0.78 -17.63 -0.74
C THR A 13 -2.07 -16.81 -0.76
N LEU A 14 -2.78 -16.79 -1.88
CA LEU A 14 -4.12 -16.20 -1.94
C LEU A 14 -5.08 -16.82 -0.91
N ASN A 15 -5.00 -18.13 -0.69
CA ASN A 15 -5.84 -18.83 0.29
C ASN A 15 -5.52 -18.35 1.72
N ASP A 16 -4.24 -18.15 2.04
CA ASP A 16 -3.83 -17.59 3.33
C ASP A 16 -4.38 -16.16 3.51
N ARG A 17 -4.33 -15.36 2.47
CA ARG A 17 -4.86 -13.98 2.45
C ARG A 17 -6.38 -13.95 2.61
N LEU A 18 -7.11 -14.84 1.95
CA LEU A 18 -8.56 -14.99 2.12
C LEU A 18 -8.92 -15.39 3.54
N TYR A 19 -8.15 -16.30 4.14
CA TYR A 19 -8.32 -16.67 5.55
C TYR A 19 -8.04 -15.49 6.48
N ILE A 20 -6.96 -14.73 6.25
CA ILE A 20 -6.63 -13.51 7.01
C ILE A 20 -7.79 -12.51 6.96
N GLU A 21 -8.32 -12.24 5.77
CA GLU A 21 -9.45 -11.33 5.60
C GLU A 21 -10.69 -11.77 6.36
N LYS A 22 -11.07 -13.03 6.21
CA LYS A 22 -12.20 -13.62 6.93
C LYS A 22 -12.01 -13.51 8.44
N ALA A 23 -10.86 -13.93 8.94
CA ALA A 23 -10.55 -13.96 10.38
C ALA A 23 -10.52 -12.55 11.01
N ILE A 24 -10.01 -11.54 10.28
CA ILE A 24 -10.06 -10.14 10.73
C ILE A 24 -11.52 -9.64 10.76
N ASN A 25 -12.34 -10.00 9.78
CA ASN A 25 -13.77 -9.65 9.77
C ASN A 25 -14.52 -10.28 10.96
N GLU A 26 -14.11 -11.48 11.39
CA GLU A 26 -14.61 -12.16 12.59
C GLU A 26 -14.03 -11.57 13.90
N GLY A 27 -13.11 -10.63 13.82
CA GLY A 27 -12.48 -10.00 15.00
C GLY A 27 -11.39 -10.84 15.66
N ARG A 28 -10.86 -11.87 15.00
CA ARG A 28 -9.75 -12.68 15.51
C ARG A 28 -8.47 -11.87 15.64
N THR A 29 -7.64 -12.23 16.62
CA THR A 29 -6.35 -11.57 16.81
C THR A 29 -5.30 -12.07 15.81
N PHE A 30 -4.28 -11.27 15.55
CA PHE A 30 -3.17 -11.71 14.69
C PHE A 30 -2.44 -12.92 15.24
N LYS A 31 -2.43 -13.11 16.56
CA LYS A 31 -1.87 -14.30 17.20
C LYS A 31 -2.65 -15.56 16.82
N ASP A 32 -3.99 -15.50 16.84
CA ASP A 32 -4.84 -16.63 16.47
C ASP A 32 -4.74 -16.94 14.98
N ILE A 33 -4.71 -15.90 14.13
CA ILE A 33 -4.53 -16.04 12.68
C ILE A 33 -3.19 -16.70 12.37
N ALA A 34 -2.12 -16.22 12.99
CA ALA A 34 -0.78 -16.73 12.79
C ALA A 34 -0.64 -18.19 13.22
N LYS A 35 -1.25 -18.57 14.35
CA LYS A 35 -1.29 -19.95 14.82
C LYS A 35 -1.90 -20.90 13.79
N ASN A 36 -3.03 -20.49 13.17
CA ASN A 36 -3.71 -21.33 12.17
C ASN A 36 -2.94 -21.43 10.84
N LEU A 37 -2.21 -20.38 10.48
CA LEU A 37 -1.41 -20.36 9.25
C LEU A 37 0.03 -20.86 9.45
N CYS A 38 0.40 -21.30 10.65
CA CYS A 38 1.78 -21.66 11.01
C CYS A 38 2.77 -20.53 10.62
N LYS A 39 2.41 -19.29 10.94
CA LYS A 39 3.19 -18.07 10.68
C LYS A 39 3.48 -17.34 12.00
N ASP A 40 4.43 -16.41 11.94
CA ASP A 40 4.64 -15.48 13.04
C ASP A 40 3.57 -14.36 13.02
N PRO A 41 3.06 -13.91 14.18
CA PRO A 41 2.10 -12.81 14.25
C PRO A 41 2.61 -11.50 13.60
N THR A 42 3.92 -11.27 13.62
CA THR A 42 4.52 -10.10 12.95
C THR A 42 4.41 -10.17 11.44
N THR A 43 4.42 -11.38 10.86
CA THR A 43 4.19 -11.60 9.42
C THR A 43 2.77 -11.17 9.04
N ILE A 44 1.76 -11.57 9.82
CA ILE A 44 0.37 -11.15 9.59
C ILE A 44 0.24 -9.63 9.75
N SER A 45 0.86 -9.06 10.78
CA SER A 45 0.87 -7.61 11.01
C SER A 45 1.48 -6.84 9.85
N LYS A 46 2.62 -7.28 9.32
CA LYS A 46 3.31 -6.67 8.18
C LYS A 46 2.46 -6.78 6.91
N GLU A 47 1.90 -7.96 6.63
CA GLU A 47 1.02 -8.21 5.49
C GLU A 47 -0.17 -7.25 5.50
N VAL A 48 -0.91 -7.16 6.60
CA VAL A 48 -2.09 -6.30 6.71
C VAL A 48 -1.73 -4.82 6.59
N LYS A 49 -0.62 -4.38 7.19
CA LYS A 49 -0.16 -2.99 7.09
C LYS A 49 0.27 -2.61 5.68
N ALA A 50 1.02 -3.49 5.01
CA ALA A 50 1.57 -3.24 3.68
C ALA A 50 0.47 -3.20 2.61
N HIS A 51 -0.55 -4.07 2.74
CA HIS A 51 -1.56 -4.26 1.71
C HIS A 51 -2.94 -3.72 2.09
N ARG A 52 -3.04 -2.86 3.11
CA ARG A 52 -4.32 -2.21 3.42
C ARG A 52 -4.72 -1.24 2.31
N LEU A 53 -5.94 -1.39 1.84
CA LEU A 53 -6.56 -0.52 0.85
C LEU A 53 -7.16 0.71 1.54
N SER A 54 -6.78 1.90 1.11
CA SER A 54 -7.42 3.14 1.54
C SER A 54 -8.77 3.28 0.84
N VAL A 55 -9.82 3.34 1.61
CA VAL A 55 -11.18 3.55 1.11
C VAL A 55 -11.64 4.92 1.57
N TRP A 56 -11.60 5.90 0.67
CA TRP A 56 -12.17 7.21 0.90
C TRP A 56 -13.66 7.19 0.60
N LYS A 57 -14.46 7.61 1.56
CA LYS A 57 -15.88 7.90 1.33
C LYS A 57 -16.08 9.41 1.36
N ASP A 58 -15.75 10.04 0.26
CA ASP A 58 -15.86 11.50 0.16
C ASP A 58 -17.30 11.97 -0.07
N HIS A 59 -18.19 11.09 -0.52
CA HIS A 59 -19.51 11.51 -0.96
C HIS A 59 -20.63 10.56 -0.51
N GLY A 60 -21.71 11.10 -0.04
CA GLY A 60 -23.01 10.50 0.08
C GLY A 60 -23.39 9.89 1.44
N LEU A 61 -22.48 9.38 2.23
CA LEU A 61 -22.81 8.78 3.54
C LEU A 61 -22.60 9.75 4.73
N PHE A 62 -21.93 10.88 4.50
CA PHE A 62 -21.65 11.92 5.49
C PHE A 62 -22.19 13.28 5.07
N VAL A 63 -23.35 13.30 4.44
CA VAL A 63 -23.99 14.52 3.90
C VAL A 63 -24.08 15.66 4.92
N ASN A 64 -24.11 15.34 6.21
CA ASN A 64 -24.20 16.33 7.29
C ASN A 64 -22.86 16.69 7.93
N MET A 65 -21.77 15.97 7.60
CA MET A 65 -20.47 16.28 8.17
C MET A 65 -19.59 17.01 7.17
N LYS A 66 -19.49 18.32 7.33
CA LYS A 66 -18.77 19.20 6.40
C LYS A 66 -17.29 19.32 6.74
N ASN A 67 -16.90 19.16 7.99
CA ASN A 67 -15.52 19.34 8.45
C ASN A 67 -14.93 18.04 9.02
N PHE A 68 -13.75 17.67 8.54
CA PHE A 68 -13.03 16.45 8.95
C PHE A 68 -11.88 16.73 9.93
N CYS A 69 -11.79 17.95 10.46
CA CYS A 69 -10.77 18.32 11.42
C CYS A 69 -11.02 17.67 12.79
N GLU A 70 -9.97 17.19 13.44
CA GLU A 70 -10.07 16.62 14.80
C GLU A 70 -10.50 17.66 15.83
N HIS A 71 -10.18 18.94 15.58
CA HIS A 71 -10.52 20.07 16.46
C HIS A 71 -11.94 20.61 16.25
N ARG A 72 -12.74 20.07 15.31
CA ARG A 72 -14.02 20.66 14.87
C ARG A 72 -15.02 20.92 15.99
N TYR A 73 -15.03 20.10 17.02
CA TYR A 73 -15.98 20.25 18.15
C TYR A 73 -15.60 21.34 19.12
N HIS A 74 -14.33 21.72 19.18
CA HIS A 74 -13.79 22.73 20.07
C HIS A 74 -13.29 24.00 19.35
N CYS A 75 -13.31 23.95 18.01
CA CYS A 75 -12.81 25.03 17.18
C CYS A 75 -13.79 26.23 17.21
N ARG A 76 -13.27 27.39 17.59
CA ARG A 76 -14.03 28.67 17.60
C ARG A 76 -13.59 29.61 16.47
N LYS A 77 -12.70 29.20 15.59
CA LYS A 77 -12.20 30.01 14.49
C LYS A 77 -13.32 30.29 13.48
N THR A 78 -13.27 31.48 12.91
CA THR A 78 -14.10 31.94 11.81
C THR A 78 -13.19 32.48 10.72
N ASN A 79 -13.65 32.49 9.49
CA ASN A 79 -12.93 33.05 8.33
C ASN A 79 -11.48 32.53 8.13
N ALA A 80 -11.20 31.28 8.48
CA ALA A 80 -9.86 30.69 8.30
C ALA A 80 -9.40 30.63 6.82
N CYS A 81 -10.32 30.74 5.86
CA CYS A 81 -10.01 30.78 4.44
C CYS A 81 -9.72 32.18 3.90
N GLY A 82 -9.94 33.25 4.67
CA GLY A 82 -9.74 34.63 4.25
C GLY A 82 -10.61 35.12 3.09
N LYS A 83 -11.58 34.30 2.65
CA LYS A 83 -12.37 34.58 1.43
C LYS A 83 -13.50 35.58 1.64
N ILE A 84 -14.00 35.72 2.87
CA ILE A 84 -15.15 36.55 3.20
C ILE A 84 -14.81 37.32 4.47
N ILE A 85 -14.80 38.66 4.41
CA ILE A 85 -14.43 39.53 5.54
C ILE A 85 -15.35 39.37 6.75
N LEU A 86 -16.64 39.07 6.52
CA LEU A 86 -17.66 38.88 7.56
C LEU A 86 -18.23 37.46 7.55
N CYS A 87 -17.36 36.44 7.57
CA CYS A 87 -17.83 35.07 7.65
C CYS A 87 -18.34 34.73 9.06
N GLY A 88 -19.66 34.64 9.22
CA GLY A 88 -20.31 34.20 10.47
C GLY A 88 -20.32 32.70 10.68
N ILE A 89 -19.87 31.92 9.70
CA ILE A 89 -19.88 30.45 9.76
C ILE A 89 -18.69 29.98 10.61
N LYS A 90 -18.97 29.23 11.66
CA LYS A 90 -17.91 28.55 12.42
C LYS A 90 -17.17 27.58 11.51
N CYS A 91 -15.84 27.60 11.54
CA CYS A 91 -15.00 26.68 10.74
C CYS A 91 -15.34 25.20 10.97
N ALA A 92 -15.77 24.85 12.19
CA ALA A 92 -16.25 23.50 12.51
C ALA A 92 -17.38 23.00 11.60
N SER A 93 -18.22 23.91 11.07
CA SER A 93 -19.35 23.59 10.19
C SER A 93 -19.06 23.87 8.72
N CYS A 94 -17.87 24.32 8.37
CA CYS A 94 -17.48 24.77 7.03
C CYS A 94 -16.58 23.73 6.33
N PRO A 95 -16.96 23.25 5.14
CA PRO A 95 -16.11 22.31 4.38
C PRO A 95 -14.83 22.96 3.86
N THR A 96 -14.84 24.25 3.59
CA THR A 96 -13.69 25.01 3.07
C THR A 96 -12.53 25.02 4.06
N CYS A 97 -12.78 24.92 5.34
CA CYS A 97 -11.78 24.82 6.41
C CYS A 97 -10.84 23.62 6.21
N ASN A 98 -11.31 22.53 5.63
CA ASN A 98 -10.50 21.33 5.37
C ASN A 98 -9.30 21.59 4.43
N GLN A 99 -9.38 22.64 3.62
CA GLN A 99 -8.37 22.98 2.63
C GLN A 99 -7.52 24.20 3.01
N HIS A 100 -8.07 25.11 3.78
CA HIS A 100 -7.49 26.46 3.96
C HIS A 100 -7.02 26.75 5.39
N CYS A 101 -7.48 25.97 6.39
CA CYS A 101 -7.08 26.21 7.76
C CYS A 101 -5.65 25.71 8.01
N PRO A 102 -4.71 26.56 8.46
CA PRO A 102 -3.34 26.13 8.75
C PRO A 102 -3.27 25.12 9.90
N ASP A 103 -4.25 25.17 10.82
CA ASP A 103 -4.32 24.22 11.94
C ASP A 103 -5.21 23.00 11.63
N PHE A 104 -5.55 22.80 10.35
CA PHE A 104 -6.33 21.64 9.97
C PHE A 104 -5.56 20.36 10.25
N LYS A 105 -6.12 19.52 11.11
CA LYS A 105 -5.60 18.19 11.36
C LYS A 105 -6.72 17.18 11.17
N ARG A 106 -6.56 16.32 10.18
CA ARG A 106 -7.59 15.34 9.84
C ARG A 106 -7.81 14.36 10.98
N GLU A 107 -9.05 14.22 11.41
CA GLU A 107 -9.41 13.23 12.43
C GLU A 107 -9.08 11.81 11.93
N ARG A 108 -8.39 11.05 12.78
CA ARG A 108 -7.97 9.70 12.51
C ARG A 108 -8.53 8.73 13.55
N CYS A 109 -8.92 7.55 13.12
CA CYS A 109 -9.37 6.51 14.02
C CYS A 109 -8.18 5.85 14.74
N GLN A 110 -8.15 5.87 16.06
CA GLN A 110 -7.10 5.22 16.86
C GLN A 110 -6.97 3.71 16.60
N ARG A 111 -8.05 3.05 16.16
CA ARG A 111 -8.01 1.64 15.73
C ARG A 111 -7.02 1.40 14.58
N LEU A 112 -6.76 2.41 13.76
CA LEU A 112 -5.82 2.31 12.64
C LEU A 112 -4.35 2.37 13.06
N ASP A 113 -4.07 2.75 14.29
CA ASP A 113 -2.72 2.87 14.85
C ASP A 113 -2.28 1.61 15.58
N ARG A 114 -3.23 0.70 15.89
CA ARG A 114 -2.99 -0.59 16.54
C ARG A 114 -3.69 -1.72 15.78
N ALA A 115 -3.31 -2.97 16.06
CA ALA A 115 -3.93 -4.13 15.42
C ALA A 115 -5.46 -4.09 15.54
N PRO A 116 -6.17 -4.38 14.47
CA PRO A 116 -5.75 -4.92 13.18
C PRO A 116 -5.35 -3.87 12.12
N TYR A 117 -5.18 -2.57 12.41
CA TYR A 117 -4.79 -1.46 11.51
C TYR A 117 -5.77 -1.17 10.38
N VAL A 118 -6.91 -1.83 10.36
CA VAL A 118 -7.97 -1.77 9.35
C VAL A 118 -9.34 -1.72 9.98
N CYS A 119 -10.32 -1.33 9.19
CA CYS A 119 -11.72 -1.24 9.61
C CYS A 119 -12.48 -2.56 9.53
N ASN A 120 -11.85 -3.60 8.98
CA ASN A 120 -12.45 -4.95 8.94
C ASN A 120 -12.88 -5.40 10.34
N GLY A 121 -14.06 -5.98 10.46
CA GLY A 121 -14.62 -6.42 11.75
C GLY A 121 -14.89 -5.28 12.75
N CYS A 122 -14.90 -4.02 12.32
CA CYS A 122 -15.28 -2.91 13.18
C CYS A 122 -16.80 -2.79 13.28
N PRO A 123 -17.39 -2.90 14.47
CA PRO A 123 -18.85 -2.83 14.62
C PRO A 123 -19.44 -1.48 14.19
N LYS A 124 -18.65 -0.41 14.22
CA LYS A 124 -19.06 0.92 13.73
C LYS A 124 -18.98 1.06 12.21
N GLN A 125 -18.33 0.15 11.50
CA GLN A 125 -18.12 0.24 10.05
C GLN A 125 -19.43 0.14 9.27
N LEU A 126 -20.35 -0.68 9.72
CA LEU A 126 -21.63 -0.95 9.07
C LEU A 126 -22.69 0.15 9.35
N THR A 127 -22.41 1.04 10.28
CA THR A 127 -23.34 2.10 10.68
C THR A 127 -22.71 3.45 10.41
N PRO A 128 -23.03 4.10 9.27
CA PRO A 128 -22.45 5.39 8.90
C PRO A 128 -22.62 6.47 9.97
N SER A 129 -23.74 6.46 10.71
CA SER A 129 -24.01 7.37 11.83
C SER A 129 -23.11 7.16 13.03
N LYS A 130 -22.47 5.99 13.17
CA LYS A 130 -21.61 5.67 14.31
C LYS A 130 -20.11 5.87 14.03
N CYS A 131 -19.71 5.99 12.76
CA CYS A 131 -18.32 6.19 12.38
C CYS A 131 -18.17 7.41 11.49
N HIS A 132 -17.73 8.51 12.07
CA HIS A 132 -17.53 9.80 11.40
C HIS A 132 -16.16 9.95 10.73
N ILE A 133 -15.29 8.94 10.82
CA ILE A 133 -13.96 8.97 10.21
C ILE A 133 -14.09 8.84 8.71
N SER A 134 -13.60 9.82 7.97
CA SER A 134 -13.62 9.83 6.50
C SER A 134 -12.62 8.83 5.91
N GLN A 135 -11.39 8.79 6.44
CA GLN A 135 -10.35 7.88 5.98
C GLN A 135 -10.54 6.51 6.61
N LYS A 136 -10.81 5.51 5.78
CA LYS A 136 -10.96 4.13 6.19
C LYS A 136 -9.96 3.26 5.45
N TYR A 137 -9.46 2.24 6.13
CA TYR A 137 -8.61 1.23 5.53
C TYR A 137 -9.28 -0.12 5.63
N ARG A 138 -9.19 -0.89 4.57
CA ARG A 138 -9.64 -2.29 4.54
C ARG A 138 -8.50 -3.18 4.10
N TYR A 139 -8.47 -4.38 4.64
CA TYR A 139 -7.70 -5.47 4.08
C TYR A 139 -8.62 -6.26 3.15
N ASP A 140 -8.19 -6.41 1.91
CA ASP A 140 -8.83 -7.18 0.87
C ASP A 140 -7.80 -8.16 0.30
N ALA A 141 -8.11 -9.45 0.39
CA ALA A 141 -7.18 -10.52 0.05
C ALA A 141 -6.76 -10.49 -1.43
N ARG A 142 -7.71 -10.21 -2.33
CA ARG A 142 -7.44 -10.16 -3.77
C ARG A 142 -6.61 -8.94 -4.16
N PHE A 143 -6.89 -7.82 -3.51
CA PHE A 143 -6.06 -6.62 -3.68
C PHE A 143 -4.64 -6.86 -3.17
N ALA A 144 -4.49 -7.48 -2.00
CA ALA A 144 -3.19 -7.81 -1.41
C ALA A 144 -2.39 -8.77 -2.32
N GLU A 145 -3.04 -9.81 -2.87
CA GLU A 145 -2.43 -10.74 -3.82
C GLU A 145 -1.95 -10.04 -5.07
N ARG A 146 -2.80 -9.20 -5.67
CA ARG A 146 -2.42 -8.42 -6.86
C ARG A 146 -1.21 -7.53 -6.59
N LYS A 147 -1.22 -6.80 -5.47
CA LYS A 147 -0.09 -5.93 -5.09
C LYS A 147 1.20 -6.72 -4.84
N TYR A 148 1.10 -7.88 -4.23
CA TYR A 148 2.23 -8.76 -4.04
C TYR A 148 2.78 -9.27 -5.38
N THR A 149 1.91 -9.69 -6.29
CA THR A 149 2.30 -10.16 -7.64
C THR A 149 2.92 -9.03 -8.47
N GLU A 150 2.36 -7.82 -8.42
CA GLU A 150 2.94 -6.62 -9.04
C GLU A 150 4.35 -6.34 -8.51
N LEU A 151 4.54 -6.43 -7.18
CA LEU A 151 5.85 -6.25 -6.55
C LEU A 151 6.86 -7.30 -7.01
N LEU A 152 6.46 -8.57 -7.05
CA LEU A 152 7.33 -9.66 -7.55
C LEU A 152 7.67 -9.49 -9.02
N SER A 153 6.71 -9.07 -9.84
CA SER A 153 6.92 -8.81 -11.26
C SER A 153 7.89 -7.64 -11.45
N SER A 154 7.67 -6.52 -10.76
CA SER A 154 8.54 -5.35 -10.85
C SER A 154 9.95 -5.61 -10.30
N ALA A 155 10.08 -6.43 -9.23
CA ALA A 155 11.38 -6.82 -8.71
C ALA A 155 12.16 -7.77 -9.64
N ARG A 156 11.47 -8.45 -10.53
CA ARG A 156 12.06 -9.32 -11.57
C ARG A 156 12.16 -8.62 -12.93
N ALA A 157 11.50 -7.49 -13.09
CA ALA A 157 11.63 -6.63 -14.25
C ALA A 157 12.94 -5.84 -14.12
N GLY A 158 13.71 -5.86 -15.18
CA GLY A 158 15.00 -5.19 -15.22
C GLY A 158 16.20 -6.14 -15.11
N ILE A 159 17.32 -5.60 -15.44
CA ILE A 159 18.58 -6.32 -15.47
C ILE A 159 19.29 -6.07 -14.14
N ASN A 160 19.69 -7.14 -13.45
CA ASN A 160 20.39 -7.06 -12.16
C ASN A 160 21.83 -6.58 -12.34
N ARG A 161 22.00 -5.32 -12.80
CA ARG A 161 23.28 -4.68 -13.06
C ARG A 161 23.23 -3.22 -12.61
N THR A 162 24.37 -2.72 -12.19
CA THR A 162 24.51 -1.29 -11.89
C THR A 162 24.49 -0.45 -13.17
N ARG A 163 24.19 0.83 -13.07
CA ARG A 163 24.19 1.75 -14.21
C ARG A 163 25.55 1.85 -14.90
N GLN A 164 26.64 1.72 -14.13
CA GLN A 164 28.00 1.73 -14.68
C GLN A 164 28.29 0.47 -15.49
N GLU A 165 27.89 -0.71 -14.98
CA GLU A 165 28.02 -1.98 -15.69
C GLU A 165 27.18 -1.99 -16.96
N LEU A 166 25.95 -1.48 -16.93
CA LEU A 166 25.10 -1.36 -18.13
C LEU A 166 25.73 -0.44 -19.16
N HIS A 167 26.30 0.68 -18.74
CA HIS A 167 26.99 1.60 -19.66
C HIS A 167 28.22 0.94 -20.30
N ALA A 168 29.00 0.18 -19.55
CA ALA A 168 30.14 -0.57 -20.09
C ALA A 168 29.71 -1.64 -21.12
N ILE A 169 28.61 -2.35 -20.82
CA ILE A 169 28.03 -3.32 -21.75
C ILE A 169 27.52 -2.63 -23.02
N ASP A 170 26.88 -1.49 -22.90
CA ASP A 170 26.34 -0.71 -23.99
C ASP A 170 27.41 -0.30 -25.01
N GLN A 171 28.58 0.12 -24.53
CA GLN A 171 29.72 0.48 -25.36
C GLN A 171 30.22 -0.69 -26.25
N VAL A 172 29.99 -1.92 -25.83
CA VAL A 172 30.35 -3.13 -26.60
C VAL A 172 29.19 -3.60 -27.46
N VAL A 173 28.01 -3.67 -26.89
CA VAL A 173 26.83 -4.29 -27.50
C VAL A 173 26.22 -3.44 -28.61
N SER A 174 26.05 -2.14 -28.39
CA SER A 174 25.38 -1.25 -29.36
C SER A 174 26.08 -1.22 -30.73
N PRO A 175 27.42 -1.07 -30.82
CA PRO A 175 28.10 -1.12 -32.12
C PRO A 175 28.01 -2.45 -32.83
N LEU A 176 27.95 -3.57 -32.08
CA LEU A 176 27.87 -4.91 -32.65
C LEU A 176 26.46 -5.21 -33.17
N ILE A 177 25.42 -4.73 -32.49
CA ILE A 177 24.04 -4.77 -32.98
C ILE A 177 23.90 -3.97 -34.28
N ASP A 178 24.46 -2.76 -34.32
CA ASP A 178 24.45 -1.89 -35.51
C ASP A 178 25.15 -2.55 -36.70
N GLN A 179 26.14 -3.41 -36.45
CA GLN A 179 26.79 -4.24 -37.44
C GLN A 179 25.98 -5.50 -37.86
N GLY A 180 24.79 -5.69 -37.27
CA GLY A 180 23.89 -6.81 -37.59
C GLY A 180 24.19 -8.09 -36.85
N GLN A 181 25.04 -8.08 -35.81
CA GLN A 181 25.28 -9.28 -35.00
C GLN A 181 24.06 -9.61 -34.13
N SER A 182 23.72 -10.87 -34.07
CA SER A 182 22.65 -11.33 -33.18
C SER A 182 23.10 -11.33 -31.70
N PRO A 183 22.18 -11.14 -30.73
CA PRO A 183 22.47 -11.24 -29.31
C PRO A 183 23.20 -12.53 -28.91
N TYR A 184 22.86 -13.64 -29.57
CA TYR A 184 23.54 -14.92 -29.35
C TYR A 184 25.01 -14.87 -29.77
N GLN A 185 25.30 -14.33 -30.97
CA GLN A 185 26.68 -14.18 -31.47
C GLN A 185 27.51 -13.26 -30.57
N ILE A 186 26.93 -12.14 -30.14
CA ILE A 186 27.60 -11.20 -29.24
C ILE A 186 28.00 -11.90 -27.96
N LEU A 187 27.09 -12.62 -27.30
CA LEU A 187 27.38 -13.31 -26.05
C LEU A 187 28.36 -14.47 -26.20
N THR A 188 28.36 -15.12 -27.38
CA THR A 188 29.35 -16.20 -27.68
C THR A 188 30.76 -15.63 -27.84
N ASN A 189 30.89 -14.47 -28.48
CA ASN A 189 32.17 -13.83 -28.74
C ASN A 189 32.68 -12.98 -27.57
N HIS A 190 31.77 -12.55 -26.65
CA HIS A 190 32.04 -11.71 -25.49
C HIS A 190 31.60 -12.40 -24.19
N PRO A 191 32.32 -13.45 -23.76
CA PRO A 191 31.98 -14.21 -22.55
C PRO A 191 32.12 -13.38 -21.26
N GLU A 192 32.83 -12.26 -21.31
CA GLU A 192 32.91 -11.27 -20.23
C GLU A 192 31.57 -10.60 -19.92
N ILE A 193 30.64 -10.60 -20.89
CA ILE A 193 29.25 -10.17 -20.69
C ILE A 193 28.48 -11.33 -20.07
N ASP A 194 28.60 -11.51 -18.76
CA ASP A 194 27.88 -12.56 -18.01
C ASP A 194 26.38 -12.30 -17.99
N MET A 195 25.70 -12.63 -19.08
CA MET A 195 24.27 -12.39 -19.29
C MET A 195 23.65 -13.52 -20.11
N SER A 196 22.39 -13.87 -19.80
CA SER A 196 21.66 -14.81 -20.64
C SER A 196 21.21 -14.16 -21.94
N VAL A 197 21.03 -14.96 -23.01
CA VAL A 197 20.49 -14.48 -24.28
C VAL A 197 19.13 -13.79 -24.09
N ARG A 198 18.28 -14.33 -23.23
CA ARG A 198 16.98 -13.75 -22.89
C ARG A 198 17.13 -12.36 -22.24
N THR A 199 18.08 -12.22 -21.31
CA THR A 199 18.36 -10.94 -20.63
C THR A 199 18.91 -9.93 -21.63
N MET A 200 19.73 -10.34 -22.59
CA MET A 200 20.24 -9.48 -23.64
C MET A 200 19.13 -8.95 -24.55
N TYR A 201 18.17 -9.80 -24.94
CA TYR A 201 16.98 -9.33 -25.69
C TYR A 201 16.15 -8.34 -24.90
N GLN A 202 16.00 -8.55 -23.60
CA GLN A 202 15.30 -7.59 -22.71
C GLN A 202 16.07 -6.26 -22.65
N TYR A 203 17.40 -6.31 -22.53
CA TYR A 203 18.27 -5.13 -22.49
C TYR A 203 18.16 -4.25 -23.75
N ILE A 204 18.07 -4.89 -24.92
CA ILE A 204 18.00 -4.19 -26.21
C ILE A 204 16.61 -3.55 -26.44
N ASN A 205 15.55 -4.07 -25.82
CA ASN A 205 14.18 -3.62 -26.02
C ASN A 205 13.67 -2.65 -24.94
N ASP A 206 14.43 -2.41 -23.86
CA ASP A 206 14.13 -1.45 -22.79
C ASP A 206 14.83 -0.10 -23.07
#